data_5bda03de123f9f7901d99f5c96d0fadb
#
_entry.id   5bda03de123f9f7901d99f5c96d0fadb
#
_cell.length_a   1.000
_cell.length_b   1.000
_cell.length_c   1.000
_cell.angle_alpha   90.00
_cell.angle_beta   90.00
_cell.angle_gamma   90.00
#
_symmetry.space_group_name_H-M   'P 1'
#
loop_
_entity.id
_entity.type
_entity.pdbx_description
1 polymer ?
#
loop_
_entity_poly.entity_id
_entity_poly.type
_entity_poly.pdbx_seq_one_letter_code
_entity_poly.pdbx_strand_id
1 'polypeptide(L)'
;NEAQRKIPVQYARHIQGARLSGAVTSHIPLRLNMSGVIPIIFAISIILFPTVIAQFFLNARTELLRNIAEQTVQLFQNQLFYGITYFVLVFLFAYFYTAVVFHPDQVAENIQKQGGFIPGIRPGKNTSEYLGLVSSRILLLGATFLSVIAVLPLIVQQVTGNPNLVIGGTSILIIVSVVIDAVKQIEAQLTMREYDV
;
A
#
# COMPACT_ATOMS: atom_id res chain seq x y z
N ASN A 1 2.81 7.14 -6.35
CA ASN A 1 2.52 7.42 -4.93
C ASN A 1 1.77 8.75 -4.69
N GLU A 2 1.68 9.65 -5.70
CA GLU A 2 1.03 10.96 -5.53
C GLU A 2 -0.45 10.98 -5.89
N ALA A 3 -0.93 9.99 -6.61
CA ALA A 3 -2.34 9.92 -6.99
C ALA A 3 -3.21 9.76 -5.74
N GLN A 4 -4.09 10.75 -5.53
CA GLN A 4 -5.01 10.78 -4.39
C GLN A 4 -6.39 11.24 -4.85
N ARG A 5 -7.43 10.65 -4.26
CA ARG A 5 -8.80 11.12 -4.43
C ARG A 5 -9.14 12.04 -3.28
N LYS A 6 -9.49 13.29 -3.59
CA LYS A 6 -9.92 14.28 -2.60
C LYS A 6 -11.43 14.16 -2.39
N ILE A 7 -11.87 13.84 -1.18
CA ILE A 7 -13.29 13.80 -0.81
C ILE A 7 -13.60 15.13 -0.13
N PRO A 8 -14.56 15.93 -0.64
CA PRO A 8 -14.92 17.20 -0.01
C PRO A 8 -15.68 16.95 1.29
N VAL A 9 -15.28 17.64 2.35
CA VAL A 9 -15.96 17.67 3.65
C VAL A 9 -16.29 19.10 3.98
N GLN A 10 -17.54 19.36 4.35
CA GLN A 10 -18.00 20.66 4.80
C GLN A 10 -18.16 20.64 6.32
N TYR A 11 -17.65 21.67 6.99
CA TYR A 11 -17.82 21.85 8.41
C TYR A 11 -18.94 22.87 8.67
N ALA A 12 -19.77 22.59 9.68
CA ALA A 12 -20.81 23.50 10.10
C ALA A 12 -20.20 24.85 10.54
N ARG A 13 -20.88 25.94 10.20
CA ARG A 13 -20.44 27.30 10.56
C ARG A 13 -20.33 27.47 12.06
N HIS A 14 -19.16 27.82 12.57
CA HIS A 14 -19.05 28.43 13.90
C HIS A 14 -19.35 29.92 13.78
N ILE A 15 -20.45 30.34 14.43
CA ILE A 15 -20.78 31.76 14.56
C ILE A 15 -19.93 32.29 15.71
N GLN A 16 -18.84 32.96 15.41
CA GLN A 16 -18.03 33.75 16.36
C GLN A 16 -18.25 35.23 16.06
N GLY A 17 -19.19 35.85 16.76
CA GLY A 17 -19.50 37.27 16.61
C GLY A 17 -20.23 37.60 15.30
N ALA A 18 -20.43 38.91 15.04
CA ALA A 18 -21.19 39.43 13.88
C ALA A 18 -20.55 39.23 12.50
N ARG A 19 -19.50 38.43 12.35
CA ARG A 19 -18.88 38.12 11.07
C ARG A 19 -19.26 36.71 10.65
N LEU A 20 -20.05 36.60 9.57
CA LEU A 20 -20.37 35.38 8.84
C LEU A 20 -19.08 34.87 8.13
N SER A 21 -18.30 34.02 8.77
CA SER A 21 -17.26 33.28 8.09
C SER A 21 -17.89 32.16 7.25
N GLY A 22 -17.54 32.08 5.97
CA GLY A 22 -18.10 31.09 5.04
C GLY A 22 -17.85 29.66 5.49
N ALA A 23 -18.68 28.71 5.03
CA ALA A 23 -18.46 27.29 5.27
C ALA A 23 -17.03 26.91 4.84
N VAL A 24 -16.25 26.38 5.78
CA VAL A 24 -14.89 25.91 5.50
C VAL A 24 -15.02 24.55 4.80
N THR A 25 -14.64 24.50 3.54
CA THR A 25 -14.59 23.27 2.77
C THR A 25 -13.18 22.70 2.91
N SER A 26 -13.07 21.55 3.54
CA SER A 26 -11.84 20.77 3.62
C SER A 26 -11.93 19.54 2.72
N HIS A 27 -10.82 18.88 2.49
CA HIS A 27 -10.77 17.67 1.64
C HIS A 27 -10.02 16.57 2.37
N ILE A 28 -10.58 15.36 2.36
CA ILE A 28 -9.87 14.17 2.84
C ILE A 28 -9.12 13.56 1.67
N PRO A 29 -7.77 13.53 1.71
CA PRO A 29 -6.98 12.91 0.67
C PRO A 29 -6.93 11.39 0.89
N LEU A 30 -7.62 10.60 0.05
CA LEU A 30 -7.44 9.15 -0.01
C LEU A 30 -6.36 8.83 -1.04
N ARG A 31 -5.22 8.35 -0.57
CA ARG A 31 -4.09 7.98 -1.44
C ARG A 31 -4.38 6.68 -2.18
N LEU A 32 -3.96 6.56 -3.43
CA LEU A 32 -4.09 5.35 -4.24
C LEU A 32 -3.27 4.20 -3.64
N ASN A 33 -2.08 4.51 -3.14
CA ASN A 33 -1.21 3.57 -2.43
C ASN A 33 -1.11 3.99 -0.95
N MET A 34 -2.01 3.47 -0.10
CA MET A 34 -1.99 3.69 1.34
C MET A 34 -0.98 2.79 2.04
N SER A 35 -0.64 1.65 1.43
CA SER A 35 0.23 0.64 2.00
C SER A 35 1.74 0.91 1.81
N GLY A 36 2.10 1.87 0.93
CA GLY A 36 3.50 2.15 0.63
C GLY A 36 4.23 0.97 0.00
N VAL A 37 5.45 0.69 0.45
CA VAL A 37 6.32 -0.43 0.00
C VAL A 37 6.26 -1.66 0.89
N ILE A 38 5.59 -1.57 2.04
CA ILE A 38 5.54 -2.65 3.04
C ILE A 38 5.05 -3.98 2.43
N PRO A 39 3.99 -4.01 1.59
CA PRO A 39 3.53 -5.24 0.94
C PRO A 39 4.60 -5.93 0.09
N ILE A 40 5.45 -5.17 -0.58
CA ILE A 40 6.54 -5.70 -1.42
C ILE A 40 7.58 -6.42 -0.54
N ILE A 41 7.95 -5.80 0.58
CA ILE A 41 8.92 -6.38 1.53
C ILE A 41 8.40 -7.69 2.12
N PHE A 42 7.13 -7.73 2.53
CA PHE A 42 6.51 -8.95 3.03
C PHE A 42 6.42 -10.04 1.97
N ALA A 43 6.03 -9.70 0.73
CA ALA A 43 5.93 -10.65 -0.36
C ALA A 43 7.29 -11.29 -0.67
N ILE A 44 8.37 -10.49 -0.76
CA ILE A 44 9.73 -11.01 -0.96
C ILE A 44 10.13 -11.94 0.19
N SER A 45 9.89 -11.53 1.43
CA SER A 45 10.24 -12.32 2.60
C SER A 45 9.55 -13.69 2.61
N ILE A 46 8.26 -13.73 2.26
CA ILE A 46 7.50 -14.98 2.21
C ILE A 46 7.94 -15.88 1.06
N ILE A 47 8.29 -15.32 -0.09
CA ILE A 47 8.81 -16.12 -1.22
C ILE A 47 10.18 -16.71 -0.92
N LEU A 48 11.04 -15.95 -0.24
CA LEU A 48 12.38 -16.42 0.12
C LEU A 48 12.35 -17.52 1.19
N PHE A 49 11.37 -17.48 2.10
CA PHE A 49 11.30 -18.40 3.23
C PHE A 49 11.28 -19.89 2.84
N PRO A 50 10.38 -20.37 1.94
CA PRO A 50 10.40 -21.76 1.49
C PRO A 50 11.71 -22.17 0.80
N THR A 51 12.28 -21.26 0.01
CA THR A 51 13.53 -21.50 -0.71
C THR A 51 14.70 -21.68 0.24
N VAL A 52 14.81 -20.82 1.25
CA VAL A 52 15.87 -20.90 2.27
C VAL A 52 15.73 -22.18 3.10
N ILE A 53 14.51 -22.52 3.54
CA ILE A 53 14.28 -23.77 4.27
C ILE A 53 14.64 -24.98 3.41
N ALA A 54 14.21 -25.02 2.16
CA ALA A 54 14.50 -26.13 1.25
C ALA A 54 16.02 -26.32 1.07
N GLN A 55 16.80 -25.25 0.99
CA GLN A 55 18.26 -25.34 0.88
C GLN A 55 18.92 -26.05 2.06
N PHE A 56 18.41 -25.91 3.28
CA PHE A 56 18.92 -26.66 4.45
C PHE A 56 18.66 -28.17 4.33
N PHE A 57 17.56 -28.57 3.69
CA PHE A 57 17.18 -29.97 3.53
C PHE A 57 17.74 -30.65 2.28
N LEU A 58 18.41 -29.94 1.37
CA LEU A 58 19.05 -30.54 0.19
C LEU A 58 20.08 -31.63 0.56
N ASN A 59 20.76 -31.46 1.70
CA ASN A 59 21.75 -32.41 2.21
C ASN A 59 21.19 -33.37 3.27
N ALA A 60 19.86 -33.48 3.39
CA ALA A 60 19.23 -34.39 4.34
C ALA A 60 19.52 -35.86 4.01
N ARG A 61 19.71 -36.69 5.05
CA ARG A 61 19.93 -38.12 4.89
C ARG A 61 18.70 -38.89 4.40
N THR A 62 17.51 -38.32 4.58
CA THR A 62 16.22 -38.93 4.20
C THR A 62 15.88 -38.51 2.77
N GLU A 63 15.72 -39.48 1.89
CA GLU A 63 15.38 -39.26 0.47
C GLU A 63 14.09 -38.44 0.28
N LEU A 64 13.07 -38.66 1.10
CA LEU A 64 11.82 -37.93 1.04
C LEU A 64 12.02 -36.43 1.28
N LEU A 65 12.81 -36.06 2.29
CA LEU A 65 13.08 -34.65 2.60
C LEU A 65 13.92 -33.99 1.50
N ARG A 66 14.90 -34.73 0.95
CA ARG A 66 15.72 -34.22 -0.15
C ARG A 66 14.88 -33.99 -1.41
N ASN A 67 14.04 -34.95 -1.78
CA ASN A 67 13.17 -34.83 -2.96
C ASN A 67 12.18 -33.66 -2.85
N ILE A 68 11.56 -33.46 -1.68
CA ILE A 68 10.68 -32.31 -1.44
C ILE A 68 11.47 -31.00 -1.55
N ALA A 69 12.66 -30.96 -0.96
CA ALA A 69 13.53 -29.79 -1.01
C ALA A 69 13.95 -29.45 -2.47
N GLU A 70 14.37 -30.45 -3.24
CA GLU A 70 14.74 -30.28 -4.66
C GLU A 70 13.56 -29.77 -5.49
N GLN A 71 12.38 -30.37 -5.34
CA GLN A 71 11.17 -29.91 -6.02
C GLN A 71 10.79 -28.47 -5.65
N THR A 72 10.87 -28.12 -4.35
CA THR A 72 10.59 -26.76 -3.89
C THR A 72 11.55 -25.75 -4.52
N VAL A 73 12.86 -26.04 -4.51
CA VAL A 73 13.86 -25.16 -5.11
C VAL A 73 13.61 -25.00 -6.61
N GLN A 74 13.37 -26.10 -7.35
CA GLN A 74 13.09 -26.05 -8.78
C GLN A 74 11.83 -25.25 -9.12
N LEU A 75 10.81 -25.36 -8.28
CA LEU A 75 9.53 -24.66 -8.47
C LEU A 75 9.73 -23.14 -8.34
N PHE A 76 10.49 -22.68 -7.33
CA PHE A 76 10.80 -21.29 -7.13
C PHE A 76 11.91 -20.74 -8.05
N GLN A 77 12.72 -21.60 -8.67
CA GLN A 77 13.64 -21.22 -9.74
C GLN A 77 12.93 -20.96 -11.07
N ASN A 78 11.72 -21.50 -11.25
CA ASN A 78 10.92 -21.22 -12.43
C ASN A 78 10.45 -19.75 -12.37
N GLN A 79 10.98 -18.94 -13.29
CA GLN A 79 10.76 -17.50 -13.32
C GLN A 79 9.28 -17.14 -13.49
N LEU A 80 8.51 -17.95 -14.23
CA LEU A 80 7.08 -17.73 -14.41
C LEU A 80 6.32 -17.97 -13.11
N PHE A 81 6.60 -19.08 -12.43
CA PHE A 81 5.98 -19.41 -11.15
C PHE A 81 6.34 -18.36 -10.08
N TYR A 82 7.60 -17.98 -10.01
CA TYR A 82 8.08 -16.93 -9.11
C TYR A 82 7.35 -15.61 -9.36
N GLY A 83 7.27 -15.18 -10.62
CA GLY A 83 6.63 -13.91 -11.00
C GLY A 83 5.12 -13.87 -10.67
N ILE A 84 4.39 -14.96 -10.96
CA ILE A 84 2.96 -15.07 -10.64
C ILE A 84 2.75 -15.06 -9.12
N THR A 85 3.51 -15.89 -8.39
CA THR A 85 3.41 -15.95 -6.92
C THR A 85 3.73 -14.61 -6.29
N TYR A 86 4.76 -13.93 -6.79
CA TYR A 86 5.14 -12.61 -6.32
C TYR A 86 4.04 -11.57 -6.57
N PHE A 87 3.46 -11.55 -7.77
CA PHE A 87 2.34 -10.68 -8.12
C PHE A 87 1.15 -10.88 -7.15
N VAL A 88 0.74 -12.13 -6.96
CA VAL A 88 -0.39 -12.48 -6.10
C VAL A 88 -0.11 -12.08 -4.64
N LEU A 89 1.08 -12.36 -4.14
CA LEU A 89 1.45 -12.00 -2.77
C LEU A 89 1.49 -10.49 -2.56
N VAL A 90 2.11 -9.73 -3.46
CA VAL A 90 2.11 -8.26 -3.37
C VAL A 90 0.69 -7.71 -3.37
N PHE A 91 -0.18 -8.23 -4.26
CA PHE A 91 -1.58 -7.83 -4.33
C PHE A 91 -2.33 -8.13 -3.02
N LEU A 92 -2.22 -9.36 -2.51
CA LEU A 92 -2.87 -9.77 -1.26
C LEU A 92 -2.37 -8.96 -0.06
N PHE A 93 -1.06 -8.75 0.05
CA PHE A 93 -0.51 -7.95 1.13
C PHE A 93 -0.88 -6.47 1.04
N ALA A 94 -0.91 -5.89 -0.15
CA ALA A 94 -1.37 -4.52 -0.35
C ALA A 94 -2.83 -4.37 0.09
N TYR A 95 -3.67 -5.34 -0.27
CA TYR A 95 -5.08 -5.35 0.12
C TYR A 95 -5.24 -5.52 1.63
N PHE A 96 -4.60 -6.53 2.20
CA PHE A 96 -4.66 -6.83 3.63
C PHE A 96 -4.13 -5.67 4.49
N TYR A 97 -2.94 -5.17 4.15
CA TYR A 97 -2.32 -4.08 4.92
C TYR A 97 -3.19 -2.82 4.94
N THR A 98 -3.75 -2.44 3.80
CA THR A 98 -4.63 -1.27 3.75
C THR A 98 -5.92 -1.50 4.54
N ALA A 99 -6.50 -2.70 4.48
CA ALA A 99 -7.68 -3.04 5.28
C ALA A 99 -7.42 -2.96 6.79
N VAL A 100 -6.19 -3.29 7.22
CA VAL A 100 -5.77 -3.19 8.63
C VAL A 100 -5.48 -1.76 9.05
N VAL A 101 -4.88 -0.95 8.17
CA VAL A 101 -4.45 0.42 8.52
C VAL A 101 -5.57 1.44 8.36
N PHE A 102 -6.42 1.27 7.37
CA PHE A 102 -7.51 2.21 7.11
C PHE A 102 -8.80 1.79 7.81
N HIS A 103 -9.24 2.59 8.78
CA HIS A 103 -10.45 2.39 9.56
C HIS A 103 -11.51 3.44 9.16
N PRO A 104 -12.41 3.14 8.22
CA PRO A 104 -13.44 4.08 7.76
C PRO A 104 -14.34 4.59 8.88
N ASP A 105 -14.63 3.72 9.85
CA ASP A 105 -15.49 4.06 11.01
C ASP A 105 -14.88 5.16 11.86
N GLN A 106 -13.59 5.06 12.19
CA GLN A 106 -12.89 6.06 12.98
C GLN A 106 -12.79 7.40 12.25
N VAL A 107 -12.56 7.36 10.93
CA VAL A 107 -12.52 8.56 10.10
C VAL A 107 -13.88 9.24 10.07
N ALA A 108 -14.97 8.48 9.87
CA ALA A 108 -16.34 8.99 9.85
C ALA A 108 -16.73 9.59 11.21
N GLU A 109 -16.37 8.93 12.31
CA GLU A 109 -16.62 9.41 13.67
C GLU A 109 -15.86 10.71 13.97
N ASN A 110 -14.59 10.81 13.56
CA ASN A 110 -13.79 12.01 13.73
C ASN A 110 -14.37 13.20 12.96
N ILE A 111 -14.84 12.99 11.73
CA ILE A 111 -15.53 14.00 10.93
C ILE A 111 -16.78 14.47 11.65
N GLN A 112 -17.60 13.52 12.15
CA GLN A 112 -18.82 13.83 12.86
C GLN A 112 -18.57 14.59 14.15
N LYS A 113 -17.58 14.19 14.95
CA LYS A 113 -17.19 14.90 16.19
C LYS A 113 -16.73 16.33 15.93
N GLN A 114 -16.13 16.60 14.79
CA GLN A 114 -15.72 17.94 14.37
C GLN A 114 -16.87 18.76 13.73
N GLY A 115 -18.11 18.23 13.70
CA GLY A 115 -19.23 18.88 13.06
C GLY A 115 -19.15 18.89 11.53
N GLY A 116 -18.30 18.05 10.93
CA GLY A 116 -18.14 17.89 9.49
C GLY A 116 -19.14 16.89 8.90
N PHE A 117 -19.45 17.08 7.64
CA PHE A 117 -20.25 16.14 6.85
C PHE A 117 -19.83 16.12 5.39
N ILE A 118 -20.04 15.00 4.73
CA ILE A 118 -19.83 14.87 3.29
C ILE A 118 -21.11 15.32 2.58
N PRO A 119 -21.06 16.25 1.62
CA PRO A 119 -22.25 16.70 0.89
C PRO A 119 -23.03 15.53 0.29
N GLY A 120 -24.33 15.46 0.60
CA GLY A 120 -25.23 14.41 0.12
C GLY A 120 -25.22 13.11 0.93
N ILE A 121 -24.40 12.99 1.99
CA ILE A 121 -24.31 11.77 2.84
C ILE A 121 -24.61 12.14 4.28
N ARG A 122 -25.45 11.34 4.96
CA ARG A 122 -25.74 11.56 6.37
C ARG A 122 -24.51 11.25 7.23
N PRO A 123 -24.17 12.13 8.20
CA PRO A 123 -23.06 11.87 9.13
C PRO A 123 -23.26 10.56 9.92
N GLY A 124 -22.15 9.93 10.27
CA GLY A 124 -22.13 8.67 11.03
C GLY A 124 -21.95 7.44 10.14
N LYS A 125 -22.75 6.40 10.35
CA LYS A 125 -22.62 5.08 9.70
C LYS A 125 -22.62 5.15 8.17
N ASN A 126 -23.48 5.96 7.57
CA ASN A 126 -23.55 6.11 6.11
C ASN A 126 -22.27 6.72 5.54
N THR A 127 -21.64 7.63 6.29
CA THR A 127 -20.31 8.20 5.92
C THR A 127 -19.22 7.13 5.97
N SER A 128 -19.22 6.27 7.00
CA SER A 128 -18.27 5.15 7.10
C SER A 128 -18.44 4.16 5.94
N GLU A 129 -19.67 3.73 5.65
CA GLU A 129 -19.96 2.83 4.53
C GLU A 129 -19.51 3.41 3.18
N TYR A 130 -19.76 4.70 2.96
CA TYR A 130 -19.31 5.38 1.74
C TYR A 130 -17.77 5.44 1.64
N LEU A 131 -17.11 5.82 2.73
CA LEU A 131 -15.64 5.84 2.79
C LEU A 131 -15.05 4.45 2.56
N GLY A 132 -15.65 3.41 3.14
CA GLY A 132 -15.25 2.02 2.94
C GLY A 132 -15.37 1.57 1.49
N LEU A 133 -16.50 1.87 0.83
CA LEU A 133 -16.72 1.55 -0.58
C LEU A 133 -15.73 2.28 -1.50
N VAL A 134 -15.52 3.56 -1.28
CA VAL A 134 -14.58 4.35 -2.07
C VAL A 134 -13.15 3.87 -1.87
N SER A 135 -12.76 3.62 -0.62
CA SER A 135 -11.44 3.11 -0.27
C SER A 135 -11.18 1.75 -0.91
N SER A 136 -12.12 0.80 -0.83
CA SER A 136 -11.98 -0.54 -1.44
C SER A 136 -11.76 -0.48 -2.95
N ARG A 137 -12.46 0.39 -3.65
CA ARG A 137 -12.29 0.57 -5.10
C ARG A 137 -10.93 1.17 -5.46
N ILE A 138 -10.51 2.19 -4.71
CA ILE A 138 -9.20 2.83 -4.91
C ILE A 138 -8.09 1.83 -4.60
N LEU A 139 -8.25 1.05 -3.53
CA LEU A 139 -7.30 0.04 -3.10
C LEU A 139 -7.11 -1.06 -4.15
N LEU A 140 -8.19 -1.54 -4.77
CA LEU A 140 -8.11 -2.56 -5.81
C LEU A 140 -7.23 -2.09 -6.98
N LEU A 141 -7.45 -0.85 -7.44
CA LEU A 141 -6.63 -0.25 -8.49
C LEU A 141 -5.17 -0.04 -8.02
N GLY A 142 -4.98 0.46 -6.80
CA GLY A 142 -3.66 0.71 -6.23
C GLY A 142 -2.86 -0.59 -6.02
N ALA A 143 -3.48 -1.64 -5.48
CA ALA A 143 -2.86 -2.95 -5.28
C ALA A 143 -2.47 -3.61 -6.60
N THR A 144 -3.34 -3.56 -7.61
CA THR A 144 -3.04 -4.07 -8.96
C THR A 144 -1.86 -3.33 -9.56
N PHE A 145 -1.86 -2.00 -9.51
CA PHE A 145 -0.79 -1.18 -10.05
C PHE A 145 0.54 -1.45 -9.33
N LEU A 146 0.53 -1.55 -7.99
CA LEU A 146 1.71 -1.87 -7.21
C LEU A 146 2.27 -3.25 -7.57
N SER A 147 1.41 -4.26 -7.74
CA SER A 147 1.81 -5.61 -8.12
C SER A 147 2.42 -5.68 -9.51
N VAL A 148 1.86 -4.94 -10.48
CA VAL A 148 2.43 -4.82 -11.82
C VAL A 148 3.83 -4.20 -11.77
N ILE A 149 3.99 -3.10 -11.04
CA ILE A 149 5.31 -2.44 -10.88
C ILE A 149 6.31 -3.37 -10.19
N ALA A 150 5.87 -4.12 -9.17
CA ALA A 150 6.75 -5.05 -8.46
C ALA A 150 7.30 -6.16 -9.37
N VAL A 151 6.50 -6.66 -10.31
CA VAL A 151 6.91 -7.72 -11.25
C VAL A 151 7.66 -7.18 -12.48
N LEU A 152 7.56 -5.89 -12.77
CA LEU A 152 8.17 -5.27 -13.94
C LEU A 152 9.70 -5.56 -14.07
N PRO A 153 10.53 -5.49 -13.01
CA PRO A 153 11.95 -5.86 -13.09
C PRO A 153 12.18 -7.30 -13.54
N LEU A 154 11.30 -8.25 -13.15
CA LEU A 154 11.38 -9.65 -13.57
C LEU A 154 11.11 -9.81 -15.06
N ILE A 155 10.12 -9.08 -15.58
CA ILE A 155 9.79 -9.06 -17.01
C ILE A 155 10.97 -8.49 -17.81
N VAL A 156 11.53 -7.36 -17.35
CA VAL A 156 12.68 -6.71 -18.00
C VAL A 156 13.88 -7.65 -18.01
N GLN A 157 14.16 -8.36 -16.92
CA GLN A 157 15.22 -9.36 -16.87
C GLN A 157 15.02 -10.45 -17.92
N GLN A 158 13.80 -10.96 -18.06
CA GLN A 158 13.50 -12.02 -19.02
C GLN A 158 13.74 -11.57 -20.47
N VAL A 159 13.41 -10.32 -20.79
CA VAL A 159 13.60 -9.75 -22.13
C VAL A 159 15.06 -9.41 -22.41
N THR A 160 15.80 -8.89 -21.42
CA THR A 160 17.19 -8.45 -21.58
C THR A 160 18.22 -9.54 -21.31
N GLY A 161 17.82 -10.64 -20.64
CA GLY A 161 18.73 -11.74 -20.26
C GLY A 161 19.74 -11.37 -19.18
N ASN A 162 19.64 -10.19 -18.54
CA ASN A 162 20.61 -9.71 -17.57
C ASN A 162 20.08 -9.90 -16.12
N PRO A 163 20.63 -10.84 -15.32
CA PRO A 163 20.15 -11.15 -13.99
C PRO A 163 20.33 -10.01 -12.97
N ASN A 164 21.28 -9.10 -13.21
CA ASN A 164 21.56 -8.01 -12.27
C ASN A 164 20.43 -6.96 -12.21
N LEU A 165 19.57 -6.91 -13.23
CA LEU A 165 18.46 -5.95 -13.28
C LEU A 165 17.36 -6.23 -12.25
N VAL A 166 17.16 -7.48 -11.83
CA VAL A 166 16.16 -7.80 -10.79
C VAL A 166 16.56 -7.26 -9.43
N ILE A 167 17.80 -7.51 -9.03
CA ILE A 167 18.31 -7.05 -7.73
C ILE A 167 18.34 -5.51 -7.67
N GLY A 168 18.78 -4.88 -8.77
CA GLY A 168 18.77 -3.41 -8.88
C GLY A 168 17.37 -2.83 -8.93
N GLY A 169 16.44 -3.43 -9.68
CA GLY A 169 15.09 -2.91 -9.89
C GLY A 169 14.24 -2.88 -8.63
N THR A 170 14.19 -3.98 -7.87
CA THR A 170 13.45 -4.04 -6.61
C THR A 170 14.04 -3.14 -5.53
N SER A 171 15.37 -3.11 -5.42
CA SER A 171 16.08 -2.23 -4.47
C SER A 171 15.86 -0.75 -4.79
N ILE A 172 15.92 -0.37 -6.06
CA ILE A 172 15.65 1.01 -6.51
C ILE A 172 14.20 1.40 -6.19
N LEU A 173 13.23 0.50 -6.41
CA LEU A 173 11.83 0.76 -6.11
C LEU A 173 11.61 1.01 -4.62
N ILE A 174 12.25 0.21 -3.76
CA ILE A 174 12.20 0.39 -2.30
C ILE A 174 12.86 1.72 -1.91
N ILE A 175 14.07 2.00 -2.39
CA ILE A 175 14.79 3.23 -2.07
C ILE A 175 13.99 4.46 -2.49
N VAL A 176 13.51 4.51 -3.74
CA VAL A 176 12.73 5.65 -4.24
C VAL A 176 11.46 5.87 -3.42
N SER A 177 10.75 4.79 -3.05
CA SER A 177 9.54 4.92 -2.25
C SER A 177 9.84 5.42 -0.84
N VAL A 178 10.89 4.91 -0.19
CA VAL A 178 11.30 5.38 1.15
C VAL A 178 11.73 6.84 1.12
N VAL A 179 12.48 7.25 0.10
CA VAL A 179 12.89 8.66 -0.06
C VAL A 179 11.67 9.56 -0.26
N ILE A 180 10.73 9.18 -1.11
CA ILE A 180 9.49 9.96 -1.32
C ILE A 180 8.68 10.08 -0.03
N ASP A 181 8.54 8.98 0.73
CA ASP A 181 7.80 9.00 1.99
C ASP A 181 8.52 9.86 3.05
N ALA A 182 9.85 9.80 3.13
CA ALA A 182 10.65 10.63 4.03
C ALA A 182 10.53 12.13 3.68
N VAL A 183 10.64 12.50 2.40
CA VAL A 183 10.47 13.89 1.96
C VAL A 183 9.08 14.41 2.32
N LYS A 184 8.03 13.63 2.10
CA LYS A 184 6.65 14.02 2.46
C LYS A 184 6.45 14.19 3.97
N GLN A 185 7.10 13.37 4.79
CA GLN A 185 7.05 13.54 6.25
C GLN A 185 7.72 14.83 6.68
N ILE A 186 8.85 15.17 6.08
CA ILE A 186 9.58 16.43 6.35
C ILE A 186 8.73 17.63 5.91
N GLU A 187 8.16 17.60 4.70
CA GLU A 187 7.27 18.66 4.21
C GLU A 187 6.06 18.88 5.14
N ALA A 188 5.43 17.78 5.59
CA ALA A 188 4.31 17.86 6.52
C ALA A 188 4.71 18.48 7.87
N GLN A 189 5.90 18.17 8.38
CA GLN A 189 6.42 18.76 9.62
C GLN A 189 6.79 20.23 9.47
N LEU A 190 7.36 20.62 8.32
CA LEU A 190 7.68 22.02 8.02
C LEU A 190 6.42 22.87 7.95
N THR A 191 5.39 22.38 7.25
CA THR A 191 4.11 23.07 7.12
C THR A 191 3.42 23.29 8.49
N MET A 192 3.50 22.30 9.40
CA MET A 192 2.97 22.49 10.76
C MET A 192 3.71 23.58 11.53
N ARG A 193 5.02 23.68 11.39
CA ARG A 193 5.81 24.70 12.07
C ARG A 193 5.59 26.12 11.53
N GLU A 194 5.23 26.24 10.25
CA GLU A 194 4.96 27.55 9.62
C GLU A 194 3.63 28.16 10.08
N TYR A 195 2.71 27.34 10.64
CA TYR A 195 1.45 27.82 11.23
C TYR A 195 1.54 28.14 12.74
N ASP A 196 2.63 27.78 13.40
CA ASP A 196 2.86 28.04 14.84
C ASP A 196 3.63 29.37 15.09
N VAL A 197 3.92 30.15 14.05
CA VAL A 197 4.49 31.50 14.11
C VAL A 197 3.46 32.51 13.65
#